data_ef936c24e1afe984a5df0c354c4b5e40
#
_entry.id   ef936c24e1afe984a5df0c354c4b5e40
#
_cell.length_a   1.000
_cell.length_b   1.000
_cell.length_c   1.000
_cell.angle_alpha   90.00
_cell.angle_beta   90.00
_cell.angle_gamma   90.00
#
_symmetry.space_group_name_H-M   'P 1'
#
loop_
_entity.id
_entity.type
_entity.pdbx_description
1 polymer ?
#
loop_
_entity_poly.entity_id
_entity_poly.type
_entity_poly.pdbx_seq_one_letter_code
_entity_poly.pdbx_strand_id
1 'polypeptide(L)'
;MLVSTIAVEATEKQQSLIINRPQSGLSLQGQIRVPGDKSISHRALMLGALAQGETQIQGLLLGEDPRSTASCFRAMGAEISPLNTELVHVKGIGLGQLQEPVDVLDAGNSGTTIRLMLGILA
;
A
#
# COMPACT_ATOMS: atom_id res chain seq x y z
N MET A 1 13.51 27.92 25.86
CA MET A 1 13.44 27.33 24.52
C MET A 1 11.98 27.08 24.21
N LEU A 2 11.34 27.95 23.42
CA LEU A 2 9.93 27.83 23.07
C LEU A 2 9.83 26.82 21.93
N VAL A 3 9.32 25.63 22.24
CA VAL A 3 8.97 24.63 21.23
C VAL A 3 7.68 25.09 20.56
N SER A 4 7.74 25.50 19.31
CA SER A 4 6.54 25.79 18.51
C SER A 4 5.83 24.49 18.22
N THR A 5 4.73 24.26 18.90
CA THR A 5 3.91 23.05 18.73
C THR A 5 2.89 23.27 17.61
N ILE A 6 2.88 22.39 16.61
CA ILE A 6 1.75 22.29 15.69
C ILE A 6 0.70 21.44 16.38
N ALA A 7 -0.43 22.02 16.75
CA ALA A 7 -1.54 21.28 17.33
C ALA A 7 -2.47 20.81 16.22
N VAL A 8 -2.76 19.51 16.22
CA VAL A 8 -3.80 18.88 15.37
C VAL A 8 -4.97 18.56 16.26
N GLU A 9 -6.07 19.27 16.09
CA GLU A 9 -7.33 18.97 16.79
C GLU A 9 -8.30 18.29 15.82
N ALA A 10 -8.74 17.09 16.16
CA ALA A 10 -9.80 16.38 15.45
C ALA A 10 -11.07 16.43 16.30
N THR A 11 -12.15 16.98 15.76
CA THR A 11 -13.48 16.91 16.36
C THR A 11 -14.33 15.89 15.62
N GLU A 12 -15.18 15.15 16.35
CA GLU A 12 -15.97 14.01 15.83
C GLU A 12 -16.89 14.31 14.63
N LYS A 13 -17.13 15.57 14.30
CA LYS A 13 -18.01 15.98 13.20
C LYS A 13 -17.34 16.68 12.04
N GLN A 14 -16.11 17.13 12.18
CA GLN A 14 -15.40 17.82 11.10
C GLN A 14 -13.89 17.65 11.31
N GLN A 15 -13.23 16.94 10.40
CA GLN A 15 -11.77 16.86 10.41
C GLN A 15 -11.22 18.16 9.86
N SER A 16 -10.65 18.98 10.71
CA SER A 16 -9.96 20.22 10.30
C SER A 16 -8.53 20.18 10.80
N LEU A 17 -7.58 20.53 9.92
CA LEU A 17 -6.19 20.73 10.27
C LEU A 17 -5.95 22.23 10.41
N ILE A 18 -5.67 22.69 11.63
CA ILE A 18 -5.34 24.10 11.90
C ILE A 18 -3.83 24.21 12.03
N ILE A 19 -3.21 24.96 11.12
CA ILE A 19 -1.77 25.23 11.16
C ILE A 19 -1.57 26.67 11.58
N ASN A 20 -1.10 26.87 12.82
CA ASN A 20 -0.77 28.18 13.34
C ASN A 20 0.71 28.49 13.09
N ARG A 21 0.96 29.53 12.30
CA ARG A 21 2.33 30.02 12.08
C ARG A 21 2.76 30.95 13.22
N PRO A 22 3.88 30.70 13.91
CA PRO A 22 4.44 31.65 14.85
C PRO A 22 4.84 32.96 14.15
N GLN A 23 4.65 34.11 14.80
CA GLN A 23 5.03 35.41 14.23
C GLN A 23 6.53 35.56 13.99
N SER A 24 7.35 34.83 14.73
CA SER A 24 8.81 34.81 14.62
C SER A 24 9.36 34.03 13.42
N GLY A 25 8.49 33.50 12.56
CA GLY A 25 8.87 32.60 11.48
C GLY A 25 8.85 31.12 11.93
N LEU A 26 8.84 30.22 10.97
CA LEU A 26 8.87 28.76 11.20
C LEU A 26 10.15 28.19 10.59
N SER A 27 10.99 27.61 11.42
CA SER A 27 12.11 26.77 10.98
C SER A 27 11.79 25.33 11.39
N LEU A 28 11.61 24.45 10.42
CA LEU A 28 11.39 23.02 10.65
C LEU A 28 12.71 22.30 10.52
N GLN A 29 13.11 21.59 11.57
CA GLN A 29 14.28 20.70 11.59
C GLN A 29 13.86 19.36 12.16
N GLY A 30 14.22 18.29 11.47
CA GLY A 30 13.92 16.95 11.95
C GLY A 30 13.94 15.94 10.82
N GLN A 31 13.71 14.70 11.20
CA GLN A 31 13.58 13.57 10.29
C GLN A 31 12.20 12.96 10.48
N ILE A 32 11.50 12.75 9.38
CA ILE A 32 10.19 12.09 9.38
C ILE A 32 10.29 10.81 8.56
N ARG A 33 9.47 9.82 8.94
CA ARG A 33 9.24 8.63 8.13
C ARG A 33 7.86 8.75 7.50
N VAL A 34 7.80 8.69 6.18
CA VAL A 34 6.53 8.70 5.43
C VAL A 34 6.04 7.28 5.18
N PRO A 35 4.73 7.06 5.02
CA PRO A 35 4.19 5.77 4.57
C PRO A 35 4.75 5.37 3.20
N GLY A 36 4.65 4.08 2.88
CA GLY A 36 5.00 3.57 1.55
C GLY A 36 4.17 4.21 0.44
N ASP A 37 4.73 4.28 -0.75
CA ASP A 37 4.03 4.76 -1.93
C ASP A 37 2.98 3.73 -2.42
N LYS A 38 1.80 4.22 -2.79
CA LYS A 38 0.69 3.38 -3.25
C LYS A 38 1.04 2.62 -4.52
N SER A 39 1.55 3.31 -5.52
CA SER A 39 1.86 2.72 -6.83
C SER A 39 3.00 1.71 -6.76
N ILE A 40 4.01 1.97 -5.94
CA ILE A 40 5.11 1.04 -5.69
C ILE A 40 4.57 -0.19 -4.96
N SER A 41 3.69 -0.04 -3.97
CA SER A 41 3.09 -1.15 -3.23
C SER A 41 2.30 -2.09 -4.12
N HIS A 42 1.47 -1.58 -5.03
CA HIS A 42 0.78 -2.39 -6.03
C HIS A 42 1.75 -3.20 -6.88
N ARG A 43 2.75 -2.52 -7.46
CA ARG A 43 3.71 -3.17 -8.34
C ARG A 43 4.57 -4.20 -7.62
N ALA A 44 4.97 -3.93 -6.39
CA ALA A 44 5.73 -4.88 -5.58
C ALA A 44 4.96 -6.18 -5.34
N LEU A 45 3.67 -6.09 -5.02
CA LEU A 45 2.80 -7.25 -4.86
C LEU A 45 2.61 -8.01 -6.19
N MET A 46 2.33 -7.30 -7.28
CA MET A 46 2.10 -7.89 -8.60
C MET A 46 3.35 -8.59 -9.13
N LEU A 47 4.48 -7.88 -9.15
CA LEU A 47 5.74 -8.44 -9.64
C LEU A 47 6.24 -9.58 -8.75
N GLY A 48 6.07 -9.45 -7.41
CA GLY A 48 6.38 -10.52 -6.49
C GLY A 48 5.55 -11.77 -6.74
N ALA A 49 4.25 -11.62 -7.04
CA ALA A 49 3.37 -12.74 -7.35
C ALA A 49 3.70 -13.43 -8.69
N LEU A 50 4.19 -12.67 -9.67
CA LEU A 50 4.60 -13.17 -10.99
C LEU A 50 6.03 -13.72 -11.00
N ALA A 51 6.84 -13.40 -10.01
CA ALA A 51 8.22 -13.87 -9.93
C ALA A 51 8.27 -15.37 -9.58
N GLN A 52 9.43 -15.98 -9.80
CA GLN A 52 9.75 -17.29 -9.22
C GLN A 52 10.50 -17.09 -7.93
N GLY A 53 10.07 -17.78 -6.88
CA GLY A 53 10.71 -17.69 -5.57
C GLY A 53 10.04 -16.69 -4.63
N GLU A 54 10.78 -16.19 -3.67
CA GLU A 54 10.26 -15.33 -2.60
C GLU A 54 10.72 -13.88 -2.77
N THR A 55 9.77 -12.97 -2.67
CA THR A 55 10.00 -11.52 -2.64
C THR A 55 9.66 -10.98 -1.25
N GLN A 56 10.53 -10.17 -0.69
CA GLN A 56 10.33 -9.49 0.58
C GLN A 56 10.04 -8.01 0.33
N ILE A 57 8.95 -7.51 0.89
CA ILE A 57 8.50 -6.11 0.73
C ILE A 57 8.48 -5.46 2.10
N GLN A 58 9.31 -4.44 2.28
CA GLN A 58 9.34 -3.63 3.49
C GLN A 58 8.65 -2.28 3.24
N GLY A 59 7.86 -1.83 4.21
CA GLY A 59 7.20 -0.53 4.14
C GLY A 59 6.05 -0.47 3.13
N LEU A 60 5.35 -1.59 2.90
CA LEU A 60 4.15 -1.62 2.07
C LEU A 60 3.09 -0.65 2.60
N LEU A 61 2.43 0.11 1.71
CA LEU A 61 1.29 0.93 2.10
C LEU A 61 0.10 0.05 2.50
N LEU A 62 -0.39 0.24 3.73
CA LEU A 62 -1.54 -0.49 4.28
C LEU A 62 -2.87 0.22 3.94
N GLY A 63 -3.20 0.34 2.66
CA GLY A 63 -4.47 0.87 2.18
C GLY A 63 -5.41 -0.24 1.68
N GLU A 64 -6.65 0.11 1.40
CA GLU A 64 -7.63 -0.83 0.82
C GLU A 64 -7.21 -1.32 -0.57
N ASP A 65 -6.69 -0.43 -1.41
CA ASP A 65 -6.30 -0.77 -2.77
C ASP A 65 -5.18 -1.83 -2.84
N PRO A 66 -4.04 -1.73 -2.11
CA PRO A 66 -3.06 -2.81 -2.05
C PRO A 66 -3.61 -4.11 -1.45
N ARG A 67 -4.57 -4.03 -0.53
CA ARG A 67 -5.26 -5.22 0.02
C ARG A 67 -6.05 -5.94 -1.05
N SER A 68 -6.81 -5.20 -1.88
CA SER A 68 -7.55 -5.77 -3.02
C SER A 68 -6.59 -6.44 -4.01
N THR A 69 -5.46 -5.80 -4.33
CA THR A 69 -4.41 -6.42 -5.16
C THR A 69 -3.93 -7.74 -4.58
N ALA A 70 -3.55 -7.76 -3.31
CA ALA A 70 -3.07 -8.98 -2.65
C ALA A 70 -4.13 -10.08 -2.64
N SER A 71 -5.40 -9.72 -2.41
CA SER A 71 -6.52 -10.66 -2.42
C SER A 71 -6.68 -11.31 -3.80
N CYS A 72 -6.67 -10.51 -4.87
CA CYS A 72 -6.76 -11.02 -6.24
C CYS A 72 -5.61 -12.00 -6.56
N PHE A 73 -4.36 -11.65 -6.23
CA PHE A 73 -3.23 -12.53 -6.52
C PHE A 73 -3.19 -13.79 -5.65
N ARG A 74 -3.69 -13.73 -4.40
CA ARG A 74 -3.91 -14.94 -3.57
C ARG A 74 -4.93 -15.87 -4.21
N ALA A 75 -6.04 -15.31 -4.71
CA ALA A 75 -7.07 -16.09 -5.40
C ALA A 75 -6.56 -16.77 -6.69
N MET A 76 -5.49 -16.22 -7.28
CA MET A 76 -4.82 -16.77 -8.45
C MET A 76 -3.59 -17.62 -8.13
N GLY A 77 -3.38 -17.99 -6.86
CA GLY A 77 -2.40 -18.97 -6.44
C GLY A 77 -1.11 -18.42 -5.81
N ALA A 78 -0.89 -17.11 -5.77
CA ALA A 78 0.27 -16.54 -5.09
C ALA A 78 0.13 -16.63 -3.56
N GLU A 79 1.18 -17.02 -2.86
CA GLU A 79 1.22 -17.02 -1.40
C GLU A 79 1.71 -15.66 -0.92
N ILE A 80 0.84 -14.88 -0.30
CA ILE A 80 1.17 -13.54 0.23
C ILE A 80 0.88 -13.54 1.72
N SER A 81 1.88 -13.23 2.55
CA SER A 81 1.74 -13.14 4.00
C SER A 81 0.75 -12.04 4.41
N PRO A 82 0.32 -11.96 5.68
CA PRO A 82 -0.47 -10.85 6.17
C PRO A 82 0.21 -9.50 5.88
N LEU A 83 -0.55 -8.51 5.38
CA LEU A 83 0.00 -7.23 4.95
C LEU A 83 0.27 -6.24 6.11
N ASN A 84 -0.25 -6.54 7.30
CA ASN A 84 -0.09 -5.71 8.51
C ASN A 84 1.21 -5.96 9.28
N THR A 85 2.19 -6.56 8.62
CA THR A 85 3.53 -6.84 9.16
C THR A 85 4.54 -5.85 8.59
N GLU A 86 5.64 -5.62 9.30
CA GLU A 86 6.73 -4.76 8.84
C GLU A 86 7.36 -5.28 7.54
N LEU A 87 7.42 -6.60 7.41
CA LEU A 87 7.96 -7.31 6.26
C LEU A 87 6.89 -8.23 5.69
N VAL A 88 6.48 -7.96 4.46
CA VAL A 88 5.53 -8.80 3.72
C VAL A 88 6.29 -9.76 2.82
N HIS A 89 5.96 -11.03 2.90
CA HIS A 89 6.54 -12.09 2.07
C HIS A 89 5.56 -12.44 0.95
N VAL A 90 6.06 -12.47 -0.26
CA VAL A 90 5.31 -12.90 -1.46
C VAL A 90 6.05 -14.04 -2.10
N LYS A 91 5.46 -15.23 -2.08
CA LYS A 91 5.95 -16.37 -2.83
C LYS A 91 5.21 -16.43 -4.16
N GLY A 92 5.92 -16.04 -5.18
CA GLY A 92 5.38 -15.97 -6.53
C GLY A 92 5.34 -17.35 -7.19
N ILE A 93 4.44 -17.48 -8.13
CA ILE A 93 4.19 -18.73 -8.86
C ILE A 93 4.81 -18.77 -10.24
N GLY A 94 5.38 -17.67 -10.69
CA GLY A 94 6.00 -17.54 -12.01
C GLY A 94 5.08 -16.91 -13.07
N LEU A 95 5.70 -16.29 -14.05
CA LEU A 95 4.99 -15.68 -15.18
C LEU A 95 4.25 -16.77 -15.98
N GLY A 96 2.97 -16.53 -16.28
CA GLY A 96 2.11 -17.46 -17.00
C GLY A 96 1.63 -18.66 -16.15
N GLN A 97 1.86 -18.66 -14.83
CA GLN A 97 1.44 -19.73 -13.93
C GLN A 97 0.27 -19.31 -13.01
N LEU A 98 -0.32 -18.15 -13.27
CA LEU A 98 -1.50 -17.70 -12.53
C LEU A 98 -2.65 -18.71 -12.74
N GLN A 99 -3.28 -19.10 -11.64
CA GLN A 99 -4.38 -20.06 -11.64
C GLN A 99 -5.70 -19.35 -11.90
N GLU A 100 -6.62 -20.03 -12.57
CA GLU A 100 -7.99 -19.54 -12.72
C GLU A 100 -8.64 -19.43 -11.32
N PRO A 101 -9.16 -18.25 -10.95
CA PRO A 101 -9.81 -18.08 -9.66
C PRO A 101 -11.15 -18.81 -9.62
N VAL A 102 -11.51 -19.34 -8.44
CA VAL A 102 -12.80 -20.02 -8.24
C VAL A 102 -13.98 -19.06 -8.34
N ASP A 103 -13.79 -17.84 -7.84
CA ASP A 103 -14.80 -16.79 -7.78
C ASP A 103 -14.38 -15.55 -8.56
N VAL A 104 -15.30 -14.62 -8.76
CA VAL A 104 -15.04 -13.32 -9.36
C VAL A 104 -14.00 -12.57 -8.51
N LEU A 105 -12.96 -12.06 -9.14
CA LEU A 105 -11.96 -11.25 -8.48
C LEU A 105 -12.52 -9.86 -8.13
N ASP A 106 -12.54 -9.54 -6.85
CA ASP A 106 -12.96 -8.22 -6.38
C ASP A 106 -11.75 -7.30 -6.22
N ALA A 107 -11.63 -6.34 -7.13
CA ALA A 107 -10.62 -5.30 -7.07
C ALA A 107 -11.02 -4.12 -6.17
N GLY A 108 -12.20 -4.15 -5.56
CA GLY A 108 -12.73 -3.06 -4.76
C GLY A 108 -12.81 -1.76 -5.57
N ASN A 109 -12.43 -0.65 -4.95
CA ASN A 109 -12.37 0.66 -5.61
C ASN A 109 -11.01 0.96 -6.27
N SER A 110 -10.20 -0.07 -6.53
CA SER A 110 -8.83 0.10 -7.04
C SER A 110 -8.76 0.06 -8.56
N GLY A 111 -8.81 1.22 -9.20
CA GLY A 111 -8.57 1.36 -10.63
C GLY A 111 -7.18 0.89 -11.07
N THR A 112 -6.17 1.02 -10.19
CA THR A 112 -4.82 0.52 -10.45
C THR A 112 -4.79 -1.00 -10.53
N THR A 113 -5.47 -1.68 -9.59
CA THR A 113 -5.56 -3.15 -9.59
C THR A 113 -6.18 -3.64 -10.89
N ILE A 114 -7.36 -3.15 -11.27
CA ILE A 114 -8.05 -3.57 -12.50
C ILE A 114 -7.18 -3.35 -13.73
N ARG A 115 -6.66 -2.13 -13.91
CA ARG A 115 -5.94 -1.76 -15.14
C ARG A 115 -4.65 -2.56 -15.34
N LEU A 116 -3.87 -2.74 -14.27
CA LEU A 116 -2.63 -3.50 -14.37
C LEU A 116 -2.90 -4.99 -14.50
N MET A 117 -3.90 -5.53 -13.79
CA MET A 117 -4.27 -6.94 -13.91
C MET A 117 -4.78 -7.29 -15.31
N LEU A 118 -5.56 -6.43 -15.95
CA LEU A 118 -5.99 -6.65 -17.35
C LEU A 118 -4.79 -6.84 -18.28
N GLY A 119 -3.71 -6.08 -18.09
CA GLY A 119 -2.49 -6.26 -18.87
C GLY A 119 -1.68 -7.52 -18.50
N ILE A 120 -1.81 -8.01 -17.27
CA ILE A 120 -1.14 -9.23 -16.81
C ILE A 120 -1.86 -10.48 -17.28
N LEU A 121 -3.20 -10.42 -17.37
CA LEU A 121 -4.06 -11.55 -17.70
C LEU A 121 -4.37 -11.68 -19.20
N ALA A 122 -4.00 -10.69 -20.02
CA ALA A 122 -4.15 -10.72 -21.47
C ALA A 122 -3.05 -11.57 -22.14
#